data_18a7df0208840f6ff26326fc63f2fb55
#
_entry.id   18a7df0208840f6ff26326fc63f2fb55
#
_cell.length_a   1.000
_cell.length_b   1.000
_cell.length_c   1.000
_cell.angle_alpha   90.00
_cell.angle_beta   90.00
_cell.angle_gamma   90.00
#
_symmetry.space_group_name_H-M   'P 1'
#
loop_
_entity.id
_entity.type
_entity.pdbx_description
1 polymer ?
#
loop_
_entity_poly.entity_id
_entity_poly.type
_entity_poly.pdbx_seq_one_letter_code
_entity_poly.pdbx_strand_id
1 'polypeptide(L)'
;MSNNLELWDKVKETDPKYTKPAKIGGMAITAIAPQYQIMLATEQFGSYGEAWGFKSIELDYSLIEKYDLIVFKGVFFHPKGQFEIINSSKMFMDRNKQMIDADFAKKIETDALTKALSKLGFNAD
;
A
#
# COMPACT_ATOMS: atom_id res chain seq x y z
N MET A 1 1.96 25.50 -19.21
CA MET A 1 2.89 24.58 -18.54
C MET A 1 2.16 23.72 -17.54
N SER A 2 2.32 22.42 -17.64
CA SER A 2 1.75 21.53 -16.65
C SER A 2 2.60 21.58 -15.39
N ASN A 3 1.93 21.59 -14.23
CA ASN A 3 2.60 21.48 -12.95
C ASN A 3 2.61 20.02 -12.53
N ASN A 4 3.75 19.37 -12.68
CA ASN A 4 3.89 17.95 -12.34
C ASN A 4 3.75 17.67 -10.84
N LEU A 5 3.85 18.70 -10.01
CA LEU A 5 3.70 18.58 -8.56
C LEU A 5 2.29 18.95 -8.07
N GLU A 6 1.36 19.20 -8.96
CA GLU A 6 0.02 19.64 -8.56
C GLU A 6 -0.68 18.61 -7.64
N LEU A 7 -0.71 17.35 -8.05
CA LEU A 7 -1.29 16.29 -7.20
C LEU A 7 -0.49 16.12 -5.92
N TRP A 8 0.84 16.05 -6.04
CA TRP A 8 1.73 15.89 -4.89
C TRP A 8 1.46 16.94 -3.82
N ASP A 9 1.37 18.19 -4.23
CA ASP A 9 1.15 19.31 -3.30
C ASP A 9 -0.22 19.25 -2.62
N LYS A 10 -1.22 18.65 -3.28
CA LYS A 10 -2.56 18.50 -2.70
C LYS A 10 -2.65 17.38 -1.66
N VAL A 11 -1.79 16.36 -1.76
CA VAL A 11 -1.95 15.13 -0.96
C VAL A 11 -0.80 14.83 -0.02
N LYS A 12 0.24 15.65 -0.02
CA LYS A 12 1.46 15.38 0.75
C LYS A 12 1.29 15.55 2.26
N GLU A 13 0.40 16.42 2.70
CA GLU A 13 0.22 16.70 4.12
C GLU A 13 -0.67 15.67 4.80
N THR A 14 -0.23 15.20 5.96
CA THR A 14 -0.96 14.23 6.76
C THR A 14 -1.66 14.94 7.91
N ASP A 15 -2.98 14.72 8.03
CA ASP A 15 -3.74 15.23 9.18
C ASP A 15 -3.41 14.38 10.39
N PRO A 16 -2.84 14.98 11.46
CA PRO A 16 -2.42 14.21 12.64
C PRO A 16 -3.51 13.39 13.30
N LYS A 17 -4.78 13.76 13.16
CA LYS A 17 -5.88 13.00 13.77
C LYS A 17 -6.05 11.61 13.18
N TYR A 18 -5.49 11.35 11.99
CA TYR A 18 -5.54 10.03 11.34
C TYR A 18 -4.27 9.24 11.54
N THR A 19 -3.40 9.68 12.42
CA THR A 19 -2.16 8.98 12.76
C THR A 19 -2.23 8.46 14.19
N LYS A 20 -1.43 7.45 14.48
CA LYS A 20 -1.28 6.95 15.85
C LYS A 20 0.14 6.43 16.03
N PRO A 21 0.66 6.47 17.27
CA PRO A 21 1.97 5.88 17.54
C PRO A 21 1.89 4.37 17.40
N ALA A 22 2.97 3.79 16.87
CA ALA A 22 3.11 2.35 16.74
C ALA A 22 4.55 1.97 17.02
N LYS A 23 4.81 0.68 17.28
CA LYS A 23 6.17 0.17 17.45
C LYS A 23 6.39 -0.97 16.49
N ILE A 24 7.51 -0.90 15.77
CA ILE A 24 7.95 -1.97 14.88
C ILE A 24 9.40 -2.27 15.24
N GLY A 25 9.68 -3.51 15.65
CA GLY A 25 11.04 -3.90 16.02
C GLY A 25 11.63 -3.09 17.16
N GLY A 26 10.79 -2.61 18.11
CA GLY A 26 11.23 -1.79 19.22
C GLY A 26 11.38 -0.31 18.90
N MET A 27 11.20 0.10 17.65
CA MET A 27 11.26 1.50 17.24
C MET A 27 9.88 2.13 17.25
N ALA A 28 9.78 3.32 17.83
CA ALA A 28 8.53 4.09 17.80
C ALA A 28 8.40 4.76 16.42
N ILE A 29 7.26 4.55 15.79
CA ILE A 29 6.93 5.19 14.50
C ILE A 29 5.53 5.80 14.57
N THR A 30 5.23 6.67 13.62
CA THR A 30 3.87 7.21 13.46
C THR A 30 3.20 6.47 12.31
N ALA A 31 2.12 5.74 12.62
CA ALA A 31 1.37 4.99 11.62
C ALA A 31 0.21 5.83 11.09
N ILE A 32 -0.04 5.73 9.79
CA ILE A 32 -1.15 6.40 9.12
C ILE A 32 -2.24 5.37 8.88
N ALA A 33 -3.49 5.71 9.24
CA ALA A 33 -4.61 4.81 9.01
C ALA A 33 -4.81 4.58 7.50
N PRO A 34 -4.85 3.32 7.03
CA PRO A 34 -5.05 3.05 5.59
C PRO A 34 -6.33 3.66 5.02
N GLN A 35 -7.40 3.69 5.82
CA GLN A 35 -8.67 4.27 5.37
C GLN A 35 -8.56 5.76 5.09
N TYR A 36 -7.67 6.46 5.78
CA TYR A 36 -7.43 7.87 5.52
C TYR A 36 -6.83 8.06 4.12
N GLN A 37 -5.86 7.22 3.75
CA GLN A 37 -5.26 7.29 2.41
C GLN A 37 -6.29 6.99 1.32
N ILE A 38 -7.15 6.00 1.55
CA ILE A 38 -8.23 5.67 0.61
C ILE A 38 -9.19 6.83 0.47
N MET A 39 -9.53 7.50 1.58
CA MET A 39 -10.39 8.67 1.56
C MET A 39 -9.78 9.80 0.72
N LEU A 40 -8.51 10.10 0.94
CA LEU A 40 -7.81 11.13 0.15
C LEU A 40 -7.76 10.79 -1.33
N ALA A 41 -7.47 9.54 -1.66
CA ALA A 41 -7.41 9.10 -3.04
C ALA A 41 -8.80 9.15 -3.69
N THR A 42 -9.84 8.79 -2.96
CA THR A 42 -11.22 8.89 -3.43
C THR A 42 -11.58 10.35 -3.72
N GLU A 43 -11.17 11.26 -2.85
CA GLU A 43 -11.40 12.68 -3.06
C GLU A 43 -10.74 13.20 -4.33
N GLN A 44 -9.52 12.73 -4.61
CA GLN A 44 -8.76 13.20 -5.77
C GLN A 44 -9.12 12.49 -7.08
N PHE A 45 -9.45 11.21 -7.02
CA PHE A 45 -9.60 10.38 -8.22
C PHE A 45 -11.02 9.96 -8.53
N GLY A 46 -11.86 9.79 -7.51
CA GLY A 46 -13.18 9.21 -7.64
C GLY A 46 -13.28 7.88 -6.93
N SER A 47 -14.31 7.10 -7.25
CA SER A 47 -14.60 5.87 -6.53
C SER A 47 -13.56 4.78 -6.76
N TYR A 48 -13.18 4.12 -5.67
CA TYR A 48 -12.25 3.00 -5.71
C TYR A 48 -12.80 1.87 -6.59
N GLY A 49 -11.94 1.34 -7.45
CA GLY A 49 -12.30 0.28 -8.38
C GLY A 49 -12.87 0.81 -9.70
N GLU A 50 -13.54 1.96 -9.69
CA GLU A 50 -14.05 2.57 -10.90
C GLU A 50 -13.02 3.54 -11.50
N ALA A 51 -12.53 4.47 -10.69
CA ALA A 51 -11.61 5.51 -11.15
C ALA A 51 -10.15 5.23 -10.81
N TRP A 52 -9.89 4.37 -9.82
CA TRP A 52 -8.54 4.03 -9.38
C TRP A 52 -8.56 2.72 -8.62
N GLY A 53 -7.41 2.09 -8.50
CA GLY A 53 -7.27 0.84 -7.79
C GLY A 53 -6.20 -0.06 -8.42
N PHE A 54 -6.30 -1.34 -8.16
CA PHE A 54 -5.43 -2.33 -8.79
C PHE A 54 -6.17 -3.15 -9.84
N LYS A 55 -5.45 -3.51 -10.89
CA LYS A 55 -5.89 -4.48 -11.88
C LYS A 55 -4.74 -5.45 -12.15
N SER A 56 -5.04 -6.60 -12.75
CA SER A 56 -4.02 -7.60 -13.11
C SER A 56 -3.19 -8.04 -11.90
N ILE A 57 -3.87 -8.35 -10.78
CA ILE A 57 -3.18 -8.77 -9.56
C ILE A 57 -2.73 -10.22 -9.70
N GLU A 58 -1.47 -10.47 -9.36
CA GLU A 58 -0.89 -11.81 -9.27
C GLU A 58 -0.20 -11.99 -7.94
N LEU A 59 -0.35 -13.17 -7.34
CA LEU A 59 0.40 -13.57 -6.15
C LEU A 59 1.31 -14.73 -6.55
N ASP A 60 2.60 -14.55 -6.35
CA ASP A 60 3.60 -15.56 -6.65
C ASP A 60 4.06 -16.22 -5.36
N TYR A 61 3.84 -17.54 -5.26
CA TYR A 61 4.16 -18.34 -4.08
C TYR A 61 5.48 -19.12 -4.24
N SER A 62 6.23 -18.88 -5.32
CA SER A 62 7.44 -19.66 -5.59
C SER A 62 8.55 -19.51 -4.55
N LEU A 63 8.53 -18.44 -3.76
CA LEU A 63 9.52 -18.18 -2.74
C LEU A 63 9.07 -18.59 -1.32
N ILE A 64 7.89 -19.19 -1.19
CA ILE A 64 7.36 -19.56 0.12
C ILE A 64 8.24 -20.62 0.81
N GLU A 65 8.58 -21.67 0.08
CA GLU A 65 9.27 -22.82 0.66
C GLU A 65 10.62 -22.46 1.24
N LYS A 66 11.39 -21.66 0.50
CA LYS A 66 12.77 -21.34 0.87
C LYS A 66 12.89 -20.09 1.73
N TYR A 67 12.07 -19.08 1.47
CA TYR A 67 12.23 -17.75 2.08
C TYR A 67 11.00 -17.26 2.84
N ASP A 68 9.91 -18.03 2.83
CA ASP A 68 8.64 -17.63 3.45
C ASP A 68 8.13 -16.28 2.90
N LEU A 69 8.24 -16.09 1.57
CA LEU A 69 7.82 -14.85 0.94
C LEU A 69 6.78 -15.09 -0.13
N ILE A 70 5.72 -14.28 -0.09
CA ILE A 70 4.74 -14.15 -1.16
C ILE A 70 5.05 -12.87 -1.90
N VAL A 71 5.10 -12.90 -3.21
CA VAL A 71 5.32 -11.71 -4.01
C VAL A 71 4.01 -11.28 -4.65
N PHE A 72 3.64 -10.04 -4.40
CA PHE A 72 2.49 -9.39 -5.01
C PHE A 72 2.97 -8.59 -6.22
N LYS A 73 2.25 -8.74 -7.33
CA LYS A 73 2.47 -7.92 -8.52
C LYS A 73 1.11 -7.45 -9.00
N GLY A 74 0.95 -6.14 -9.18
CA GLY A 74 -0.31 -5.59 -9.65
C GLY A 74 -0.09 -4.29 -10.40
N VAL A 75 -1.07 -3.90 -11.19
CA VAL A 75 -1.04 -2.63 -11.89
C VAL A 75 -1.97 -1.67 -11.16
N PHE A 76 -1.39 -0.61 -10.60
CA PHE A 76 -2.16 0.47 -10.02
C PHE A 76 -2.59 1.43 -11.12
N PHE A 77 -3.87 1.75 -11.18
CA PHE A 77 -4.39 2.69 -12.16
C PHE A 77 -5.09 3.86 -11.46
N HIS A 78 -5.06 5.00 -12.11
CA HIS A 78 -5.76 6.20 -11.69
C HIS A 78 -6.13 7.01 -12.94
N PRO A 79 -6.90 8.11 -12.81
CA PRO A 79 -7.43 8.79 -14.01
C PRO A 79 -6.39 9.27 -15.03
N LYS A 80 -5.15 9.48 -14.60
CA LYS A 80 -4.12 10.01 -15.49
C LYS A 80 -3.02 9.02 -15.84
N GLY A 81 -3.11 7.77 -15.41
CA GLY A 81 -2.07 6.80 -15.75
C GLY A 81 -2.14 5.51 -14.95
N GLN A 82 -1.09 4.73 -15.11
CA GLN A 82 -0.97 3.45 -14.40
C GLN A 82 0.49 3.06 -14.30
N PHE A 83 0.80 2.23 -13.29
CA PHE A 83 2.15 1.71 -13.11
C PHE A 83 2.11 0.43 -12.29
N GLU A 84 3.15 -0.39 -12.42
CA GLU A 84 3.25 -1.64 -11.69
C GLU A 84 3.77 -1.42 -10.27
N ILE A 85 3.21 -2.20 -9.34
CA ILE A 85 3.68 -2.28 -7.96
C ILE A 85 4.08 -3.73 -7.69
N ILE A 86 5.27 -3.91 -7.15
CA ILE A 86 5.77 -5.20 -6.69
C ILE A 86 6.01 -5.08 -5.20
N ASN A 87 5.46 -6.00 -4.44
CA ASN A 87 5.54 -6.01 -2.99
C ASN A 87 5.70 -7.44 -2.50
N SER A 88 6.23 -7.62 -1.31
CA SER A 88 6.35 -8.95 -0.74
C SER A 88 5.96 -8.94 0.73
N SER A 89 5.54 -10.10 1.23
CA SER A 89 5.14 -10.27 2.61
C SER A 89 5.37 -11.71 3.02
N LYS A 90 5.45 -11.94 4.33
CA LYS A 90 5.54 -13.29 4.87
C LYS A 90 4.14 -13.88 5.00
N MET A 91 4.05 -15.19 4.76
CA MET A 91 2.80 -15.94 4.91
C MET A 91 2.66 -16.54 6.32
N PHE A 92 3.78 -16.84 6.97
CA PHE A 92 3.78 -17.51 8.26
C PHE A 92 4.23 -16.57 9.38
N MET A 93 3.63 -16.75 10.55
CA MET A 93 3.94 -15.95 11.73
C MET A 93 5.18 -16.44 12.45
N ASP A 94 5.61 -17.70 12.20
CA ASP A 94 6.73 -18.33 12.87
C ASP A 94 7.75 -18.89 11.86
N ARG A 95 8.96 -19.14 12.35
CA ARG A 95 10.05 -19.68 11.53
C ARG A 95 9.80 -21.12 11.07
N ASN A 96 9.02 -21.87 11.85
CA ASN A 96 8.74 -23.27 11.57
C ASN A 96 7.62 -23.48 10.57
N LYS A 97 7.03 -22.40 10.08
CA LYS A 97 5.95 -22.38 9.10
C LYS A 97 4.73 -23.21 9.54
N GLN A 98 4.44 -23.17 10.84
CA GLN A 98 3.31 -23.90 11.44
C GLN A 98 2.11 -22.99 11.70
N MET A 99 2.33 -21.69 11.84
CA MET A 99 1.27 -20.71 12.10
C MET A 99 1.14 -19.75 10.93
N ILE A 100 0.12 -20.00 10.11
CA ILE A 100 -0.16 -19.13 8.98
C ILE A 100 -0.74 -17.80 9.48
N ASP A 101 -0.33 -16.70 8.86
CA ASP A 101 -0.96 -15.41 9.08
C ASP A 101 -2.20 -15.37 8.19
N ALA A 102 -3.38 -15.57 8.79
CA ALA A 102 -4.63 -15.62 8.04
C ALA A 102 -4.95 -14.29 7.34
N ASP A 103 -4.32 -13.20 7.76
CA ASP A 103 -4.51 -11.88 7.16
C ASP A 103 -3.45 -11.52 6.13
N PHE A 104 -2.61 -12.49 5.71
CA PHE A 104 -1.49 -12.17 4.82
C PHE A 104 -1.94 -11.47 3.53
N ALA A 105 -3.05 -11.89 2.95
CA ALA A 105 -3.55 -11.31 1.71
C ALA A 105 -3.99 -9.86 1.90
N LYS A 106 -4.68 -9.59 3.01
CA LYS A 106 -5.09 -8.23 3.35
C LYS A 106 -3.89 -7.32 3.59
N LYS A 107 -2.89 -7.82 4.32
CA LYS A 107 -1.68 -7.05 4.62
C LYS A 107 -0.90 -6.72 3.36
N ILE A 108 -0.70 -7.69 2.48
CA ILE A 108 0.08 -7.48 1.27
C ILE A 108 -0.62 -6.51 0.30
N GLU A 109 -1.94 -6.59 0.20
CA GLU A 109 -2.71 -5.67 -0.62
C GLU A 109 -2.70 -4.25 -0.04
N THR A 110 -2.89 -4.11 1.27
CA THR A 110 -2.87 -2.81 1.94
C THR A 110 -1.50 -2.14 1.78
N ASP A 111 -0.42 -2.90 1.97
CA ASP A 111 0.93 -2.38 1.79
C ASP A 111 1.19 -1.96 0.35
N ALA A 112 0.72 -2.74 -0.61
CA ALA A 112 0.87 -2.41 -2.02
C ALA A 112 0.13 -1.12 -2.38
N LEU A 113 -1.07 -0.93 -1.83
CA LEU A 113 -1.86 0.27 -2.04
C LEU A 113 -1.14 1.49 -1.46
N THR A 114 -0.62 1.37 -0.25
CA THR A 114 0.16 2.43 0.39
C THR A 114 1.39 2.81 -0.44
N LYS A 115 2.12 1.80 -0.96
CA LYS A 115 3.28 2.05 -1.81
C LYS A 115 2.90 2.78 -3.09
N ALA A 116 1.79 2.39 -3.71
CA ALA A 116 1.31 3.02 -4.93
C ALA A 116 0.96 4.49 -4.70
N LEU A 117 0.19 4.76 -3.65
CA LEU A 117 -0.21 6.12 -3.32
C LEU A 117 0.99 6.98 -2.92
N SER A 118 1.97 6.41 -2.23
CA SER A 118 3.19 7.12 -1.86
C SER A 118 3.97 7.61 -3.08
N LYS A 119 3.97 6.84 -4.17
CA LYS A 119 4.63 7.26 -5.41
C LYS A 119 4.00 8.48 -6.04
N LEU A 120 2.74 8.76 -5.71
CA LEU A 120 2.00 9.92 -6.20
C LEU A 120 2.03 11.10 -5.23
N GLY A 121 2.71 10.94 -4.09
CA GLY A 121 2.88 12.01 -3.12
C GLY A 121 1.96 11.95 -1.91
N PHE A 122 1.06 10.97 -1.83
CA PHE A 122 0.14 10.87 -0.68
C PHE A 122 0.93 10.71 0.62
N ASN A 123 0.67 11.62 1.56
CA ASN A 123 1.28 11.61 2.89
C ASN A 123 2.81 11.70 2.85
N ALA A 124 3.35 12.48 1.92
CA ALA A 124 4.80 12.59 1.70
C ALA A 124 5.51 13.53 2.68
N ASP A 125 4.77 14.19 3.60
CA ASP A 125 5.35 15.09 4.59
C ASP A 125 6.21 14.42 5.67
#